data_3e7b1b446aae4d2025a03de5d7640012
#
_entry.id   3e7b1b446aae4d2025a03de5d7640012
#
_cell.length_a   1.000
_cell.length_b   1.000
_cell.length_c   1.000
_cell.angle_alpha   90.00
_cell.angle_beta   90.00
_cell.angle_gamma   90.00
#
_symmetry.space_group_name_H-M   'P 1'
#
loop_
_entity.id
_entity.type
_entity.pdbx_description
1 polymer ?
#
loop_
_entity_poly.entity_id
_entity_poly.type
_entity_poly.pdbx_seq_one_letter_code
_entity_poly.pdbx_strand_id
1 'polypeptide(L)'
;MSEQNPKQNIIRFPLSRRERRQRLLDSKDARIRTTALLRMLCGWALVLGTALFLIANYRIFTPTSLRTLGSYIAAGIRSHDGDITTINYENETFSDGALFESGLAYADSDALFLSRAGSMTTLRYSLGYSDPAVESSTNYVLVYDRGGVKAALVGSAGAVAELELESTILNGSIGRSGRFVLTTNEHGYRTAAAVYDTAGKEVFKYRASEYYIVSAVLSPDCNTLGILAFRQKGVTLESHVLFFDVSSGKQISDTALTDALGVTLTYSENNAAIALCDTGLYHVTRRGTVDVLLELSSQDLIATASQGSTMAVAVRSYLNDAR
;
A
#
# COMPACT_ATOMS: atom_id res chain seq x y z
N MET A 1 -0.05 -86.51 -33.91
CA MET A 1 -0.15 -86.08 -32.52
C MET A 1 0.62 -84.77 -32.41
N SER A 2 -0.06 -83.63 -32.41
CA SER A 2 0.51 -82.28 -32.25
C SER A 2 0.25 -81.81 -30.83
N GLU A 3 1.33 -81.67 -30.06
CA GLU A 3 1.30 -81.12 -28.72
C GLU A 3 0.98 -79.61 -28.79
N GLN A 4 -0.17 -79.22 -28.26
CA GLN A 4 -0.52 -77.84 -28.04
C GLN A 4 0.13 -77.38 -26.74
N ASN A 5 1.08 -76.46 -26.87
CA ASN A 5 1.74 -75.78 -25.77
C ASN A 5 0.75 -74.74 -25.16
N PRO A 6 0.37 -74.79 -23.88
CA PRO A 6 -0.57 -73.86 -23.29
C PRO A 6 0.09 -72.47 -23.15
N LYS A 7 -0.43 -71.47 -23.86
CA LYS A 7 -0.04 -70.08 -23.68
C LYS A 7 -0.37 -69.64 -22.25
N GLN A 8 0.63 -69.49 -21.40
CA GLN A 8 0.49 -68.89 -20.08
C GLN A 8 0.12 -67.39 -20.25
N ASN A 9 -1.10 -67.03 -19.91
CA ASN A 9 -1.53 -65.64 -19.80
C ASN A 9 -0.87 -65.00 -18.58
N ILE A 10 0.26 -64.31 -18.77
CA ILE A 10 0.95 -63.57 -17.72
C ILE A 10 0.26 -62.23 -17.57
N ILE A 11 -0.56 -62.07 -16.54
CA ILE A 11 -1.16 -60.82 -16.13
C ILE A 11 -0.05 -59.97 -15.50
N ARG A 12 0.43 -58.94 -16.23
CA ARG A 12 1.42 -57.99 -15.70
C ARG A 12 0.68 -56.89 -14.93
N PHE A 13 0.78 -56.90 -13.60
CA PHE A 13 0.29 -55.81 -12.77
C PHE A 13 1.11 -54.55 -13.03
N PRO A 14 0.46 -53.34 -13.04
CA PRO A 14 1.19 -52.09 -13.19
C PRO A 14 2.12 -51.89 -11.99
N LEU A 15 3.40 -51.65 -12.28
CA LEU A 15 4.42 -51.41 -11.26
C LEU A 15 4.02 -50.25 -10.33
N SER A 16 4.26 -50.44 -9.03
CA SER A 16 4.09 -49.37 -8.05
C SER A 16 4.97 -48.15 -8.36
N ARG A 17 4.60 -46.98 -7.87
CA ARG A 17 5.40 -45.75 -8.07
C ARG A 17 6.86 -45.90 -7.56
N ARG A 18 7.08 -46.67 -6.49
CA ARG A 18 8.40 -46.98 -5.94
C ARG A 18 9.24 -47.85 -6.88
N GLU A 19 8.66 -48.90 -7.41
CA GLU A 19 9.37 -49.84 -8.34
C GLU A 19 9.70 -49.18 -9.68
N ARG A 20 8.80 -48.33 -10.21
CA ARG A 20 9.10 -47.50 -11.40
C ARG A 20 10.29 -46.58 -11.17
N ARG A 21 10.39 -45.99 -9.98
CA ARG A 21 11.47 -45.07 -9.61
C ARG A 21 12.80 -45.80 -9.46
N GLN A 22 12.80 -46.95 -8.84
CA GLN A 22 14.01 -47.81 -8.74
C GLN A 22 14.49 -48.27 -10.10
N ARG A 23 13.63 -48.74 -11.01
CA ARG A 23 14.01 -49.10 -12.35
C ARG A 23 14.61 -47.97 -13.19
N LEU A 24 14.17 -46.74 -13.00
CA LEU A 24 14.76 -45.60 -13.68
C LEU A 24 16.16 -45.26 -13.13
N LEU A 25 16.40 -45.46 -11.84
CA LEU A 25 17.70 -45.25 -11.21
C LEU A 25 18.70 -46.40 -11.53
N ASP A 26 18.21 -47.64 -11.69
CA ASP A 26 19.03 -48.81 -12.03
C ASP A 26 19.22 -49.01 -13.54
N SER A 27 18.73 -48.09 -14.36
CA SER A 27 18.89 -48.19 -15.81
C SER A 27 20.37 -48.10 -16.21
N LYS A 28 20.79 -48.95 -17.14
CA LYS A 28 22.16 -48.96 -17.70
C LYS A 28 22.47 -47.72 -18.54
N ASP A 29 21.45 -46.98 -18.92
CA ASP A 29 21.56 -45.76 -19.74
C ASP A 29 21.82 -44.55 -18.85
N ALA A 30 23.02 -43.97 -18.97
CA ALA A 30 23.47 -42.85 -18.16
C ALA A 30 22.53 -41.63 -18.28
N ARG A 31 21.94 -41.40 -19.45
CA ARG A 31 21.01 -40.27 -19.69
C ARG A 31 19.69 -40.41 -18.91
N ILE A 32 19.13 -41.62 -18.83
CA ILE A 32 17.89 -41.89 -18.09
C ILE A 32 18.13 -41.73 -16.58
N ARG A 33 19.29 -42.20 -16.10
CA ARG A 33 19.68 -42.10 -14.70
C ARG A 33 19.92 -40.65 -14.28
N THR A 34 20.60 -39.85 -15.10
CA THR A 34 20.86 -38.43 -14.82
C THR A 34 19.55 -37.59 -14.83
N THR A 35 18.65 -37.83 -15.77
CA THR A 35 17.35 -37.13 -15.80
C THR A 35 16.45 -37.52 -14.61
N ALA A 36 16.49 -38.77 -14.17
CA ALA A 36 15.76 -39.22 -12.99
C ALA A 36 16.31 -38.58 -11.69
N LEU A 37 17.64 -38.49 -11.55
CA LEU A 37 18.30 -37.83 -10.44
C LEU A 37 18.01 -36.31 -10.44
N LEU A 38 18.10 -35.66 -11.60
CA LEU A 38 17.81 -34.25 -11.74
C LEU A 38 16.36 -33.92 -11.33
N ARG A 39 15.40 -34.71 -11.80
CA ARG A 39 13.98 -34.57 -11.41
C ARG A 39 13.77 -34.75 -9.90
N MET A 40 14.54 -35.67 -9.28
CA MET A 40 14.47 -35.86 -7.82
C MET A 40 15.07 -34.68 -7.07
N LEU A 41 16.21 -34.14 -7.50
CA LEU A 41 16.85 -32.97 -6.94
C LEU A 41 15.96 -31.72 -7.06
N CYS A 42 15.37 -31.49 -8.24
CA CYS A 42 14.41 -30.41 -8.43
C CYS A 42 13.19 -30.54 -7.51
N GLY A 43 12.67 -31.75 -7.31
CA GLY A 43 11.58 -32.02 -6.38
C GLY A 43 11.95 -31.67 -4.93
N TRP A 44 13.13 -32.07 -4.46
CA TRP A 44 13.62 -31.74 -3.13
C TRP A 44 13.94 -30.25 -2.97
N ALA A 45 14.52 -29.61 -4.01
CA ALA A 45 14.78 -28.17 -4.02
C ALA A 45 13.49 -27.38 -3.91
N LEU A 46 12.42 -27.80 -4.59
CA LEU A 46 11.10 -27.17 -4.51
C LEU A 46 10.50 -27.30 -3.10
N VAL A 47 10.56 -28.51 -2.50
CA VAL A 47 10.08 -28.73 -1.12
C VAL A 47 10.88 -27.91 -0.11
N LEU A 48 12.20 -27.87 -0.26
CA LEU A 48 13.07 -27.09 0.64
C LEU A 48 12.85 -25.59 0.45
N GLY A 49 12.69 -25.13 -0.79
CA GLY A 49 12.40 -23.74 -1.12
C GLY A 49 11.06 -23.29 -0.54
N THR A 50 10.00 -24.11 -0.68
CA THR A 50 8.70 -23.82 -0.06
C THR A 50 8.77 -23.82 1.46
N ALA A 51 9.50 -24.74 2.08
CA ALA A 51 9.70 -24.77 3.52
C ALA A 51 10.42 -23.51 4.03
N LEU A 52 11.51 -23.11 3.37
CA LEU A 52 12.24 -21.90 3.69
C LEU A 52 11.39 -20.63 3.50
N PHE A 53 10.61 -20.58 2.42
CA PHE A 53 9.66 -19.50 2.18
C PHE A 53 8.63 -19.38 3.28
N LEU A 54 8.04 -20.49 3.73
CA LEU A 54 7.08 -20.54 4.82
C LEU A 54 7.72 -20.10 6.15
N ILE A 55 8.97 -20.52 6.43
CA ILE A 55 9.69 -20.12 7.64
C ILE A 55 10.04 -18.63 7.59
N ALA A 56 10.53 -18.12 6.47
CA ALA A 56 10.88 -16.72 6.31
C ALA A 56 9.66 -15.79 6.44
N ASN A 57 8.49 -16.28 6.04
CA ASN A 57 7.24 -15.54 6.04
C ASN A 57 6.22 -16.08 7.07
N TYR A 58 6.69 -16.66 8.19
CA TYR A 58 5.80 -17.32 9.15
C TYR A 58 4.72 -16.39 9.74
N ARG A 59 5.00 -15.09 9.82
CA ARG A 59 4.04 -14.08 10.27
C ARG A 59 2.83 -13.94 9.33
N ILE A 60 3.00 -14.20 8.04
CA ILE A 60 1.92 -14.16 7.04
C ILE A 60 1.05 -15.43 7.12
N PHE A 61 1.64 -16.57 7.54
CA PHE A 61 0.96 -17.87 7.59
C PHE A 61 0.39 -18.21 8.97
N THR A 62 -0.10 -17.21 9.71
CA THR A 62 -0.86 -17.45 10.94
C THR A 62 -2.22 -18.11 10.62
N PRO A 63 -2.84 -18.85 11.55
CA PRO A 63 -4.18 -19.42 11.34
C PRO A 63 -5.22 -18.39 10.93
N THR A 64 -5.09 -17.17 11.44
CA THR A 64 -5.95 -16.03 11.12
C THR A 64 -5.77 -15.61 9.65
N SER A 65 -4.51 -15.44 9.20
CA SER A 65 -4.19 -15.07 7.82
C SER A 65 -4.60 -16.13 6.80
N LEU A 66 -4.46 -17.44 7.14
CA LEU A 66 -4.93 -18.53 6.28
C LEU A 66 -6.45 -18.57 6.16
N ARG A 67 -7.17 -18.27 7.25
CA ARG A 67 -8.64 -18.15 7.24
C ARG A 67 -9.05 -16.95 6.36
N THR A 68 -8.35 -15.83 6.48
CA THR A 68 -8.58 -14.63 5.67
C THR A 68 -8.28 -14.90 4.19
N LEU A 69 -7.19 -15.60 3.87
CA LEU A 69 -6.88 -16.00 2.49
C LEU A 69 -7.98 -16.92 1.92
N GLY A 70 -8.50 -17.84 2.73
CA GLY A 70 -9.62 -18.71 2.35
C GLY A 70 -10.90 -17.92 2.07
N SER A 71 -11.24 -16.93 2.90
CA SER A 71 -12.38 -16.04 2.69
C SER A 71 -12.21 -15.16 1.45
N TYR A 72 -10.99 -14.69 1.20
CA TYR A 72 -10.62 -13.91 0.02
C TYR A 72 -10.82 -14.68 -1.29
N ILE A 73 -10.36 -15.93 -1.34
CA ILE A 73 -10.58 -16.83 -2.49
C ILE A 73 -12.07 -17.12 -2.67
N ALA A 74 -12.79 -17.36 -1.58
CA ALA A 74 -14.23 -17.62 -1.61
C ALA A 74 -15.04 -16.40 -2.08
N ALA A 75 -14.64 -15.19 -1.69
CA ALA A 75 -15.22 -13.93 -2.14
C ALA A 75 -14.98 -13.71 -3.65
N GLY A 76 -13.77 -13.98 -4.14
CA GLY A 76 -13.44 -13.88 -5.57
C GLY A 76 -14.24 -14.84 -6.47
N ILE A 77 -14.65 -15.99 -5.93
CA ILE A 77 -15.49 -16.97 -6.66
C ILE A 77 -16.97 -16.55 -6.68
N ARG A 78 -17.40 -15.76 -5.69
CA ARG A 78 -18.81 -15.34 -5.52
C ARG A 78 -19.11 -13.95 -6.09
N SER A 79 -18.13 -13.21 -6.57
CA SER A 79 -18.37 -11.88 -7.15
C SER A 79 -19.29 -12.00 -8.37
N HIS A 80 -20.55 -11.63 -8.19
CA HIS A 80 -21.50 -11.42 -9.27
C HIS A 80 -21.40 -9.98 -9.75
N ASP A 81 -21.37 -9.84 -11.04
CA ASP A 81 -21.32 -8.58 -11.76
C ASP A 81 -22.56 -7.72 -11.44
N GLY A 82 -22.35 -6.51 -10.91
CA GLY A 82 -23.32 -5.43 -11.02
C GLY A 82 -24.22 -5.11 -9.82
N ASP A 83 -24.15 -5.79 -8.69
CA ASP A 83 -24.94 -5.41 -7.52
C ASP A 83 -24.31 -4.26 -6.73
N ILE A 84 -25.07 -3.17 -6.59
CA ILE A 84 -24.72 -2.08 -5.67
C ILE A 84 -24.79 -2.64 -4.25
N THR A 85 -23.63 -2.73 -3.63
CA THR A 85 -23.54 -3.26 -2.28
C THR A 85 -23.65 -2.12 -1.27
N THR A 86 -24.64 -2.22 -0.42
CA THR A 86 -24.79 -1.33 0.73
C THR A 86 -23.93 -1.86 1.87
N ILE A 87 -22.98 -1.06 2.35
CA ILE A 87 -22.25 -1.35 3.58
C ILE A 87 -23.09 -0.81 4.73
N ASN A 88 -23.67 -1.70 5.54
CA ASN A 88 -24.41 -1.30 6.73
C ASN A 88 -23.42 -1.05 7.87
N TYR A 89 -23.33 0.19 8.31
CA TYR A 89 -22.60 0.57 9.52
C TYR A 89 -23.54 0.36 10.73
N GLU A 90 -23.73 -0.87 11.15
CA GLU A 90 -24.53 -1.16 12.34
C GLU A 90 -23.71 -0.81 13.59
N ASN A 91 -24.03 0.32 14.22
CA ASN A 91 -23.50 0.82 15.50
C ASN A 91 -22.05 1.33 15.53
N GLU A 92 -21.42 1.63 14.40
CA GLU A 92 -20.00 2.03 14.37
C GLU A 92 -19.86 3.45 13.81
N THR A 93 -18.99 4.23 14.43
CA THR A 93 -18.63 5.55 13.96
C THR A 93 -17.58 5.41 12.87
N PHE A 94 -17.96 5.62 11.62
CA PHE A 94 -17.02 5.74 10.51
C PHE A 94 -16.07 6.92 10.78
N SER A 95 -14.77 6.65 10.79
CA SER A 95 -13.75 7.70 10.95
C SER A 95 -13.19 8.12 9.59
N ASP A 96 -12.70 7.17 8.81
CA ASP A 96 -12.07 7.45 7.53
C ASP A 96 -12.08 6.22 6.62
N GLY A 97 -11.87 6.42 5.30
CA GLY A 97 -11.81 5.33 4.34
C GLY A 97 -11.22 5.70 3.00
N ALA A 98 -10.68 4.70 2.33
CA ALA A 98 -10.06 4.82 1.02
C ALA A 98 -10.47 3.65 0.11
N LEU A 99 -10.47 3.88 -1.20
CA LEU A 99 -10.67 2.80 -2.17
C LEU A 99 -9.45 1.86 -2.14
N PHE A 100 -9.70 0.57 -2.03
CA PHE A 100 -8.63 -0.44 -2.00
C PHE A 100 -8.99 -1.63 -2.87
N GLU A 101 -8.12 -1.97 -3.82
CA GLU A 101 -8.38 -2.96 -4.86
C GLU A 101 -9.71 -2.67 -5.58
N SER A 102 -10.67 -3.60 -5.55
CA SER A 102 -12.02 -3.44 -6.11
C SER A 102 -13.07 -3.15 -5.04
N GLY A 103 -12.68 -2.62 -3.89
CA GLY A 103 -13.57 -2.39 -2.76
C GLY A 103 -13.17 -1.17 -1.94
N LEU A 104 -13.44 -1.23 -0.65
CA LEU A 104 -13.25 -0.15 0.31
C LEU A 104 -12.43 -0.63 1.50
N ALA A 105 -11.43 0.14 1.89
CA ALA A 105 -10.81 0.08 3.20
C ALA A 105 -11.41 1.19 4.05
N TYR A 106 -11.95 0.87 5.22
CA TYR A 106 -12.49 1.87 6.13
C TYR A 106 -12.18 1.51 7.58
N ALA A 107 -12.07 2.50 8.42
CA ALA A 107 -11.74 2.33 9.82
C ALA A 107 -12.75 3.02 10.74
N ASP A 108 -12.95 2.42 11.89
CA ASP A 108 -13.48 3.03 13.11
C ASP A 108 -12.39 3.01 14.20
N SER A 109 -12.70 3.45 15.42
CA SER A 109 -11.77 3.44 16.55
C SER A 109 -11.26 2.04 16.91
N ASP A 110 -12.03 1.00 16.63
CA ASP A 110 -11.77 -0.37 17.09
C ASP A 110 -11.10 -1.22 16.04
N ALA A 111 -11.36 -0.98 14.74
CA ALA A 111 -10.87 -1.83 13.67
C ALA A 111 -10.76 -1.14 12.30
N LEU A 112 -9.85 -1.67 11.48
CA LEU A 112 -9.81 -1.46 10.04
C LEU A 112 -10.52 -2.63 9.37
N PHE A 113 -11.41 -2.31 8.44
CA PHE A 113 -12.15 -3.27 7.63
C PHE A 113 -11.73 -3.15 6.17
N LEU A 114 -11.40 -4.28 5.56
CA LEU A 114 -11.25 -4.37 4.12
C LEU A 114 -12.48 -5.06 3.56
N SER A 115 -13.21 -4.38 2.69
CA SER A 115 -14.42 -4.88 2.04
C SER A 115 -14.22 -4.92 0.54
N ARG A 116 -14.70 -5.97 -0.11
CA ARG A 116 -14.71 -6.10 -1.57
C ARG A 116 -16.09 -5.78 -2.14
N ALA A 117 -16.15 -5.47 -3.43
CA ALA A 117 -17.40 -5.39 -4.16
C ALA A 117 -18.21 -6.67 -3.93
N GLY A 118 -19.46 -6.56 -3.44
CA GLY A 118 -20.29 -7.68 -3.02
C GLY A 118 -20.48 -7.81 -1.50
N SER A 119 -20.15 -6.76 -0.71
CA SER A 119 -20.37 -6.61 0.76
C SER A 119 -19.75 -7.66 1.69
N MET A 120 -18.74 -8.39 1.25
CA MET A 120 -18.02 -9.24 2.17
C MET A 120 -16.82 -8.52 2.76
N THR A 121 -16.82 -8.29 4.06
CA THR A 121 -15.59 -7.93 4.79
C THR A 121 -14.62 -9.10 4.66
N THR A 122 -13.52 -8.84 3.96
CA THR A 122 -12.47 -9.85 3.72
C THR A 122 -11.44 -9.88 4.85
N LEU A 123 -11.25 -8.75 5.52
CA LEU A 123 -10.35 -8.60 6.66
C LEU A 123 -10.95 -7.64 7.68
N ARG A 124 -10.86 -8.01 8.97
CA ARG A 124 -11.01 -7.12 10.11
C ARG A 124 -9.70 -7.12 10.90
N TYR A 125 -9.07 -5.97 11.01
CA TYR A 125 -7.83 -5.77 11.76
C TYR A 125 -8.10 -4.86 12.95
N SER A 126 -7.87 -5.34 14.18
CA SER A 126 -8.13 -4.58 15.41
C SER A 126 -7.14 -3.44 15.58
N LEU A 127 -7.65 -2.26 15.91
CA LEU A 127 -6.89 -1.03 16.08
C LEU A 127 -6.82 -0.63 17.57
N GLY A 128 -7.74 0.12 18.05
CA GLY A 128 -7.70 0.85 19.32
C GLY A 128 -7.04 2.22 19.13
N TYR A 129 -7.43 2.90 18.07
CA TYR A 129 -6.98 4.25 17.70
C TYR A 129 -8.04 5.27 18.09
N SER A 130 -7.60 6.49 18.43
CA SER A 130 -8.51 7.56 18.83
C SER A 130 -9.12 8.28 17.63
N ASP A 131 -8.32 8.50 16.59
CA ASP A 131 -8.71 9.15 15.33
C ASP A 131 -8.01 8.46 14.16
N PRO A 132 -8.48 7.24 13.76
CA PRO A 132 -7.86 6.49 12.68
C PRO A 132 -8.05 7.18 11.34
N ALA A 133 -6.96 7.31 10.60
CA ALA A 133 -6.92 7.77 9.22
C ALA A 133 -6.45 6.63 8.31
N VAL A 134 -7.00 6.58 7.10
CA VAL A 134 -6.81 5.48 6.15
C VAL A 134 -6.30 6.00 4.81
N GLU A 135 -5.15 5.52 4.41
CA GLU A 135 -4.56 5.78 3.09
C GLU A 135 -4.32 4.46 2.36
N SER A 136 -4.52 4.44 1.06
CA SER A 136 -4.40 3.21 0.28
C SER A 136 -3.47 3.33 -0.92
N SER A 137 -2.82 2.23 -1.23
CA SER A 137 -2.11 2.01 -2.48
C SER A 137 -2.65 0.77 -3.18
N THR A 138 -2.01 0.32 -4.26
CA THR A 138 -2.48 -0.85 -5.02
C THR A 138 -2.61 -2.13 -4.18
N ASN A 139 -1.65 -2.38 -3.25
CA ASN A 139 -1.55 -3.64 -2.53
C ASN A 139 -1.58 -3.49 -1.01
N TYR A 140 -1.56 -2.26 -0.50
CA TYR A 140 -1.44 -1.98 0.92
C TYR A 140 -2.35 -0.84 1.34
N VAL A 141 -2.77 -0.92 2.59
CA VAL A 141 -3.49 0.14 3.30
C VAL A 141 -2.63 0.58 4.47
N LEU A 142 -2.36 1.86 4.57
CA LEU A 142 -1.78 2.50 5.72
C LEU A 142 -2.91 2.98 6.62
N VAL A 143 -2.94 2.55 7.86
CA VAL A 143 -3.83 3.08 8.89
C VAL A 143 -2.98 3.65 10.01
N TYR A 144 -3.30 4.85 10.47
CA TYR A 144 -2.55 5.54 11.51
C TYR A 144 -3.48 6.35 12.42
N ASP A 145 -3.09 6.52 13.68
CA ASP A 145 -3.84 7.29 14.67
C ASP A 145 -3.42 8.76 14.61
N ARG A 146 -4.28 9.63 14.07
CA ARG A 146 -4.02 11.08 14.06
C ARG A 146 -4.07 11.61 15.49
N GLY A 147 -3.02 12.31 15.90
CA GLY A 147 -2.87 12.73 17.29
C GLY A 147 -2.38 11.63 18.23
N GLY A 148 -2.26 10.39 17.77
CA GLY A 148 -1.65 9.27 18.48
C GLY A 148 -0.23 8.97 17.99
N VAL A 149 0.26 7.78 18.32
CA VAL A 149 1.64 7.34 18.00
C VAL A 149 1.69 6.03 17.22
N LYS A 150 0.55 5.43 16.94
CA LYS A 150 0.46 4.10 16.32
C LYS A 150 0.13 4.18 14.85
N ALA A 151 0.74 3.32 14.06
CA ALA A 151 0.44 3.14 12.65
C ALA A 151 0.62 1.67 12.26
N ALA A 152 -0.10 1.22 11.25
CA ALA A 152 0.06 -0.11 10.68
C ALA A 152 -0.04 -0.09 9.16
N LEU A 153 0.79 -0.88 8.51
CA LEU A 153 0.69 -1.20 7.10
C LEU A 153 -0.01 -2.55 6.97
N VAL A 154 -1.16 -2.57 6.32
CA VAL A 154 -2.03 -3.74 6.21
C VAL A 154 -2.16 -4.13 4.73
N GLY A 155 -1.93 -5.40 4.43
CA GLY A 155 -2.21 -5.99 3.13
C GLY A 155 -3.51 -6.78 3.15
N SER A 156 -3.90 -7.34 2.01
CA SER A 156 -5.11 -8.15 1.88
C SER A 156 -5.14 -9.40 2.78
N ALA A 157 -3.98 -9.86 3.26
CA ALA A 157 -3.85 -11.03 4.15
C ALA A 157 -3.69 -10.68 5.64
N GLY A 158 -3.53 -9.39 6.01
CA GLY A 158 -3.33 -8.94 7.38
C GLY A 158 -2.23 -7.88 7.51
N ALA A 159 -1.85 -7.55 8.75
CA ALA A 159 -0.80 -6.57 9.03
C ALA A 159 0.56 -7.05 8.49
N VAL A 160 1.24 -6.16 7.79
CA VAL A 160 2.59 -6.36 7.23
C VAL A 160 3.64 -5.73 8.13
N ALA A 161 3.34 -4.53 8.65
CA ALA A 161 4.17 -3.85 9.62
C ALA A 161 3.29 -3.10 10.63
N GLU A 162 3.75 -3.02 11.86
CA GLU A 162 3.13 -2.26 12.94
C GLU A 162 4.20 -1.37 13.55
N LEU A 163 3.85 -0.11 13.79
CA LEU A 163 4.75 0.90 14.33
C LEU A 163 4.13 1.55 15.56
N GLU A 164 4.96 1.82 16.53
CA GLU A 164 4.66 2.69 17.65
C GLU A 164 5.79 3.72 17.71
N LEU A 165 5.45 4.98 17.46
CA LEU A 165 6.40 6.08 17.36
C LEU A 165 6.56 6.77 18.71
N GLU A 166 7.68 7.47 18.89
CA GLU A 166 7.90 8.32 20.07
C GLU A 166 7.17 9.67 19.97
N SER A 167 6.82 10.07 18.76
CA SER A 167 6.24 11.37 18.43
C SER A 167 4.84 11.23 17.85
N THR A 168 3.98 12.19 18.15
CA THR A 168 2.58 12.23 17.69
C THR A 168 2.50 12.32 16.17
N ILE A 169 1.69 11.47 15.57
CA ILE A 169 1.44 11.45 14.12
C ILE A 169 0.43 12.54 13.78
N LEU A 170 0.78 13.38 12.81
CA LEU A 170 -0.08 14.43 12.29
C LEU A 170 -0.79 14.01 11.00
N ASN A 171 -0.04 13.39 10.09
CA ASN A 171 -0.53 12.97 8.79
C ASN A 171 0.29 11.79 8.26
N GLY A 172 -0.26 11.06 7.28
CA GLY A 172 0.41 9.98 6.60
C GLY A 172 0.07 9.92 5.12
N SER A 173 0.91 9.29 4.34
CA SER A 173 0.63 8.97 2.93
C SER A 173 1.34 7.69 2.54
N ILE A 174 0.83 7.01 1.52
CA ILE A 174 1.40 5.75 1.04
C ILE A 174 1.71 5.82 -0.45
N GLY A 175 2.92 5.41 -0.82
CA GLY A 175 3.35 5.29 -2.20
C GLY A 175 2.96 3.95 -2.83
N ARG A 176 3.03 3.86 -4.17
CA ARG A 176 2.63 2.67 -4.95
C ARG A 176 3.36 1.38 -4.54
N SER A 177 4.61 1.47 -4.11
CA SER A 177 5.41 0.31 -3.68
C SER A 177 5.09 -0.20 -2.27
N GLY A 178 4.20 0.48 -1.53
CA GLY A 178 3.94 0.23 -0.13
C GLY A 178 4.90 0.94 0.83
N ARG A 179 5.89 1.71 0.32
CA ARG A 179 6.60 2.69 1.15
C ARG A 179 5.63 3.77 1.58
N PHE A 180 5.77 4.24 2.79
CA PHE A 180 4.86 5.23 3.35
C PHE A 180 5.60 6.33 4.09
N VAL A 181 4.94 7.45 4.26
CA VAL A 181 5.44 8.61 4.98
C VAL A 181 4.53 8.88 6.16
N LEU A 182 5.12 9.17 7.30
CA LEU A 182 4.41 9.70 8.46
C LEU A 182 4.99 11.07 8.80
N THR A 183 4.13 12.04 8.95
CA THR A 183 4.48 13.37 9.44
C THR A 183 4.20 13.42 10.92
N THR A 184 5.16 13.90 11.71
CA THR A 184 5.10 13.87 13.18
C THR A 184 5.41 15.22 13.79
N ASN A 185 4.89 15.44 15.00
CA ASN A 185 5.26 16.55 15.86
C ASN A 185 6.47 16.13 16.72
N GLU A 186 7.67 16.38 16.23
CA GLU A 186 8.90 15.89 16.84
C GLU A 186 9.51 16.90 17.83
N HIS A 187 9.93 16.41 18.99
CA HIS A 187 10.52 17.25 20.02
C HIS A 187 11.78 17.97 19.53
N GLY A 188 11.86 19.27 19.76
CA GLY A 188 12.99 20.10 19.31
C GLY A 188 12.91 20.59 17.88
N TYR A 189 11.92 20.17 17.13
CA TYR A 189 11.62 20.61 15.75
C TYR A 189 10.18 21.07 15.64
N ARG A 190 9.82 21.75 14.55
CA ARG A 190 8.43 22.14 14.31
C ARG A 190 7.61 20.94 13.88
N THR A 191 8.15 20.19 12.92
CA THR A 191 7.56 18.95 12.39
C THR A 191 8.67 18.08 11.81
N ALA A 192 8.38 16.81 11.59
CA ALA A 192 9.24 15.92 10.84
C ALA A 192 8.43 15.06 9.85
N ALA A 193 9.04 14.64 8.76
CA ALA A 193 8.49 13.65 7.83
C ALA A 193 9.47 12.48 7.73
N ALA A 194 9.00 11.29 8.06
CA ALA A 194 9.79 10.07 8.02
C ALA A 194 9.23 9.09 6.99
N VAL A 195 10.10 8.56 6.15
CA VAL A 195 9.78 7.55 5.13
C VAL A 195 10.13 6.18 5.66
N TYR A 196 9.20 5.25 5.55
CA TYR A 196 9.32 3.86 5.97
C TYR A 196 9.23 2.91 4.77
N ASP A 197 9.92 1.79 4.84
CA ASP A 197 9.73 0.68 3.91
C ASP A 197 8.53 -0.18 4.30
N THR A 198 8.22 -1.18 3.49
CA THR A 198 7.10 -2.12 3.75
C THR A 198 7.29 -2.98 5.01
N ALA A 199 8.49 -3.07 5.53
CA ALA A 199 8.77 -3.76 6.81
C ALA A 199 8.64 -2.84 8.03
N GLY A 200 8.29 -1.55 7.83
CA GLY A 200 8.20 -0.54 8.90
C GLY A 200 9.55 0.01 9.35
N LYS A 201 10.62 -0.21 8.56
CA LYS A 201 11.92 0.36 8.87
C LYS A 201 12.03 1.77 8.29
N GLU A 202 12.45 2.74 9.13
CA GLU A 202 12.76 4.10 8.70
C GLU A 202 13.93 4.09 7.71
N VAL A 203 13.73 4.64 6.51
CA VAL A 203 14.74 4.73 5.45
C VAL A 203 15.23 6.15 5.24
N PHE A 204 14.41 7.16 5.57
CA PHE A 204 14.77 8.57 5.52
C PHE A 204 13.92 9.37 6.49
N LYS A 205 14.48 10.41 7.09
CA LYS A 205 13.75 11.34 7.95
C LYS A 205 14.24 12.76 7.75
N TYR A 206 13.32 13.67 7.44
CA TYR A 206 13.53 15.10 7.40
C TYR A 206 12.95 15.74 8.66
N ARG A 207 13.78 16.45 9.42
CA ARG A 207 13.38 17.24 10.60
C ARG A 207 13.38 18.72 10.24
N ALA A 208 12.20 19.31 10.26
CA ALA A 208 12.00 20.70 9.89
C ALA A 208 12.09 21.62 11.12
N SER A 209 13.11 22.44 11.19
CA SER A 209 13.27 23.46 12.24
C SER A 209 12.53 24.77 11.92
N GLU A 210 12.39 25.10 10.62
CA GLU A 210 11.78 26.35 10.16
C GLU A 210 10.37 26.15 9.60
N TYR A 211 10.07 24.95 9.09
CA TYR A 211 8.83 24.64 8.39
C TYR A 211 7.84 23.86 9.24
N TYR A 212 6.56 24.18 9.07
CA TYR A 212 5.45 23.34 9.47
C TYR A 212 5.00 22.53 8.26
N ILE A 213 5.16 21.23 8.29
CA ILE A 213 4.78 20.32 7.22
C ILE A 213 3.26 20.15 7.23
N VAL A 214 2.62 20.44 6.11
CA VAL A 214 1.18 20.25 5.89
C VAL A 214 0.90 18.89 5.27
N SER A 215 1.66 18.54 4.25
CA SER A 215 1.52 17.28 3.51
C SER A 215 2.88 16.79 3.05
N ALA A 216 3.09 15.48 3.14
CA ALA A 216 4.31 14.83 2.68
C ALA A 216 3.92 13.58 1.88
N VAL A 217 4.37 13.48 0.64
CA VAL A 217 3.98 12.40 -0.30
C VAL A 217 5.18 11.87 -1.06
N LEU A 218 5.13 10.60 -1.43
CA LEU A 218 6.15 9.95 -2.26
C LEU A 218 5.79 10.05 -3.74
N SER A 219 6.82 10.26 -4.57
CA SER A 219 6.68 10.15 -6.03
C SER A 219 6.20 8.76 -6.44
N PRO A 220 5.62 8.58 -7.64
CA PRO A 220 5.15 7.28 -8.12
C PRO A 220 6.21 6.18 -8.10
N ASP A 221 7.49 6.52 -8.30
CA ASP A 221 8.63 5.61 -8.20
C ASP A 221 9.17 5.44 -6.77
N CYS A 222 8.59 6.15 -5.79
CA CYS A 222 8.96 6.15 -4.37
C CYS A 222 10.43 6.54 -4.09
N ASN A 223 11.08 7.26 -5.00
CA ASN A 223 12.48 7.72 -4.86
C ASN A 223 12.59 9.18 -4.44
N THR A 224 11.51 9.94 -4.60
CA THR A 224 11.48 11.36 -4.20
C THR A 224 10.38 11.59 -3.18
N LEU A 225 10.73 12.25 -2.08
CA LEU A 225 9.78 12.78 -1.12
C LEU A 225 9.46 14.22 -1.48
N GLY A 226 8.19 14.52 -1.72
CA GLY A 226 7.67 15.88 -1.85
C GLY A 226 7.02 16.30 -0.55
N ILE A 227 7.31 17.50 -0.11
CA ILE A 227 6.77 18.09 1.12
C ILE A 227 6.17 19.44 0.78
N LEU A 228 4.90 19.63 1.14
CA LEU A 228 4.25 20.94 1.20
C LEU A 228 4.30 21.43 2.64
N ALA A 229 4.91 22.59 2.83
CA ALA A 229 5.10 23.14 4.16
C ALA A 229 4.93 24.65 4.12
N PHE A 230 4.74 25.26 5.27
CA PHE A 230 4.77 26.72 5.40
C PHE A 230 5.74 27.14 6.48
N ARG A 231 6.23 28.36 6.35
CA ARG A 231 7.00 29.05 7.39
C ARG A 231 6.47 30.44 7.61
N GLN A 232 6.75 30.97 8.77
CA GLN A 232 6.49 32.37 9.06
C GLN A 232 7.63 33.24 8.53
N LYS A 233 7.29 34.26 7.73
CA LYS A 233 8.21 35.27 7.23
C LYS A 233 7.72 36.64 7.63
N GLY A 234 8.24 37.15 8.74
CA GLY A 234 7.73 38.37 9.33
C GLY A 234 6.30 38.18 9.86
N VAL A 235 5.32 38.89 9.30
CA VAL A 235 3.90 38.82 9.64
C VAL A 235 3.10 37.94 8.71
N THR A 236 3.70 37.41 7.64
CA THR A 236 3.04 36.56 6.63
C THR A 236 3.46 35.13 6.74
N LEU A 237 2.60 34.22 6.23
CA LEU A 237 2.94 32.82 6.01
C LEU A 237 3.37 32.64 4.54
N GLU A 238 4.44 31.92 4.33
CA GLU A 238 4.96 31.60 3.01
C GLU A 238 4.97 30.08 2.84
N SER A 239 4.25 29.56 1.85
CA SER A 239 4.24 28.13 1.54
C SER A 239 5.40 27.74 0.64
N HIS A 240 5.91 26.57 0.86
CA HIS A 240 7.02 26.00 0.12
C HIS A 240 6.72 24.55 -0.31
N VAL A 241 7.22 24.18 -1.47
CA VAL A 241 7.31 22.78 -1.90
C VAL A 241 8.77 22.38 -1.89
N LEU A 242 9.11 21.41 -1.05
CA LEU A 242 10.47 20.87 -0.93
C LEU A 242 10.52 19.48 -1.53
N PHE A 243 11.61 19.17 -2.23
CA PHE A 243 11.86 17.84 -2.75
C PHE A 243 13.16 17.28 -2.17
N PHE A 244 13.10 15.99 -1.77
CA PHE A 244 14.24 15.24 -1.26
C PHE A 244 14.41 13.94 -2.02
N ASP A 245 15.65 13.55 -2.27
CA ASP A 245 15.99 12.21 -2.73
C ASP A 245 16.01 11.27 -1.52
N VAL A 246 15.14 10.27 -1.53
CA VAL A 246 14.95 9.36 -0.39
C VAL A 246 16.19 8.50 -0.13
N SER A 247 16.94 8.15 -1.19
CA SER A 247 18.08 7.25 -1.08
C SER A 247 19.33 7.94 -0.51
N SER A 248 19.58 9.18 -0.92
CA SER A 248 20.74 9.96 -0.49
C SER A 248 20.44 10.92 0.66
N GLY A 249 19.15 11.18 0.94
CA GLY A 249 18.70 12.16 1.92
C GLY A 249 18.96 13.62 1.50
N LYS A 250 19.36 13.86 0.26
CA LYS A 250 19.69 15.21 -0.20
C LYS A 250 18.45 15.99 -0.62
N GLN A 251 18.37 17.24 -0.20
CA GLN A 251 17.39 18.18 -0.72
C GLN A 251 17.70 18.51 -2.18
N ILE A 252 16.70 18.40 -3.03
CA ILE A 252 16.81 18.63 -4.47
C ILE A 252 16.42 20.07 -4.79
N SER A 253 15.31 20.55 -4.24
CA SER A 253 14.82 21.90 -4.40
C SER A 253 13.99 22.35 -3.22
N ASP A 254 13.85 23.67 -3.10
CA ASP A 254 12.97 24.37 -2.19
C ASP A 254 12.33 25.52 -2.97
N THR A 255 11.03 25.48 -3.15
CA THR A 255 10.31 26.38 -4.04
C THR A 255 9.19 27.05 -3.28
N ALA A 256 9.28 28.37 -3.16
CA ALA A 256 8.24 29.18 -2.56
C ALA A 256 7.03 29.32 -3.50
N LEU A 257 5.84 29.18 -2.93
CA LEU A 257 4.57 29.53 -3.58
C LEU A 257 4.12 30.90 -3.07
N THR A 258 4.15 31.88 -3.96
CA THR A 258 3.86 33.27 -3.59
C THR A 258 2.38 33.45 -3.36
N ASP A 259 2.03 34.12 -2.26
CA ASP A 259 0.65 34.47 -1.86
C ASP A 259 -0.33 33.28 -1.86
N ALA A 260 0.16 32.10 -1.52
CA ALA A 260 -0.63 30.88 -1.49
C ALA A 260 -0.38 30.11 -0.19
N LEU A 261 -1.47 29.67 0.47
CA LEU A 261 -1.40 28.79 1.63
C LEU A 261 -1.68 27.34 1.21
N GLY A 262 -0.72 26.48 1.43
CA GLY A 262 -0.79 25.07 1.03
C GLY A 262 -1.81 24.29 1.85
N VAL A 263 -2.62 23.47 1.17
CA VAL A 263 -3.66 22.60 1.74
C VAL A 263 -3.25 21.14 1.67
N THR A 264 -2.89 20.66 0.48
CA THR A 264 -2.44 19.28 0.27
C THR A 264 -1.51 19.16 -0.93
N LEU A 265 -0.74 18.07 -0.97
CA LEU A 265 0.19 17.74 -2.04
C LEU A 265 -0.13 16.35 -2.60
N THR A 266 -0.06 16.20 -3.90
CA THR A 266 -0.09 14.91 -4.58
C THR A 266 0.93 14.87 -5.71
N TYR A 267 1.20 13.69 -6.27
CA TYR A 267 2.08 13.56 -7.43
C TYR A 267 1.28 13.27 -8.69
N SER A 268 1.64 13.91 -9.79
CA SER A 268 1.24 13.51 -11.14
C SER A 268 2.00 12.26 -11.59
N GLU A 269 1.52 11.61 -12.65
CA GLU A 269 2.21 10.44 -13.23
C GLU A 269 3.62 10.78 -13.76
N ASN A 270 3.89 12.02 -14.07
CA ASN A 270 5.17 12.51 -14.60
C ASN A 270 6.19 12.88 -13.51
N ASN A 271 6.03 12.41 -12.27
CA ASN A 271 6.89 12.74 -11.13
C ASN A 271 6.97 14.25 -10.80
N ALA A 272 5.98 15.02 -11.20
CA ALA A 272 5.81 16.39 -10.76
C ALA A 272 4.73 16.46 -9.67
N ALA A 273 4.91 17.34 -8.69
CA ALA A 273 3.95 17.52 -7.63
C ALA A 273 2.84 18.49 -8.05
N ILE A 274 1.64 18.21 -7.58
CA ILE A 274 0.51 19.12 -7.67
C ILE A 274 0.20 19.58 -6.27
N ALA A 275 0.44 20.85 -5.99
CA ALA A 275 0.12 21.49 -4.74
C ALA A 275 -1.23 22.19 -4.86
N LEU A 276 -2.18 21.79 -4.02
CA LEU A 276 -3.41 22.52 -3.82
C LEU A 276 -3.17 23.55 -2.74
N CYS A 277 -3.48 24.80 -3.06
CA CYS A 277 -3.45 25.93 -2.16
C CYS A 277 -4.81 26.61 -2.11
N ASP A 278 -4.96 27.55 -1.18
CA ASP A 278 -6.17 28.37 -1.05
C ASP A 278 -6.43 29.25 -2.29
N THR A 279 -5.38 29.60 -3.03
CA THR A 279 -5.46 30.43 -4.24
C THR A 279 -5.45 29.66 -5.54
N GLY A 280 -5.21 28.34 -5.53
CA GLY A 280 -5.19 27.56 -6.75
C GLY A 280 -4.49 26.22 -6.68
N LEU A 281 -4.41 25.59 -7.87
CA LEU A 281 -3.64 24.38 -8.11
C LEU A 281 -2.34 24.75 -8.83
N TYR A 282 -1.24 24.32 -8.24
CA TYR A 282 0.11 24.61 -8.73
C TYR A 282 0.81 23.31 -9.11
N HIS A 283 1.32 23.27 -10.33
CA HIS A 283 2.21 22.21 -10.78
C HIS A 283 3.66 22.60 -10.45
N VAL A 284 4.31 21.79 -9.63
CA VAL A 284 5.66 22.06 -9.18
C VAL A 284 6.57 20.92 -9.63
N THR A 285 7.53 21.25 -10.49
CA THR A 285 8.51 20.25 -10.93
C THR A 285 9.58 20.02 -9.89
N ARG A 286 10.23 18.86 -9.92
CA ARG A 286 11.37 18.52 -9.07
C ARG A 286 12.51 19.54 -9.13
N ARG A 287 12.62 20.32 -10.22
CA ARG A 287 13.62 21.38 -10.40
C ARG A 287 13.21 22.73 -9.84
N GLY A 288 12.00 22.85 -9.30
CA GLY A 288 11.50 24.09 -8.72
C GLY A 288 10.77 25.02 -9.71
N THR A 289 10.40 24.53 -10.90
CA THR A 289 9.52 25.31 -11.79
C THR A 289 8.10 25.20 -11.31
N VAL A 290 7.39 26.32 -11.26
CA VAL A 290 5.99 26.43 -10.83
C VAL A 290 5.13 26.89 -12.00
N ASP A 291 4.08 26.16 -12.31
CA ASP A 291 3.07 26.51 -13.28
C ASP A 291 1.69 26.49 -12.60
N VAL A 292 0.88 27.53 -12.83
CA VAL A 292 -0.48 27.57 -12.32
C VAL A 292 -1.39 26.76 -13.22
N LEU A 293 -2.01 25.70 -12.68
CA LEU A 293 -2.97 24.86 -13.43
C LEU A 293 -4.39 25.42 -13.35
N LEU A 294 -4.77 25.95 -12.21
CA LEU A 294 -6.11 26.49 -11.95
C LEU A 294 -6.01 27.54 -10.86
N GLU A 295 -6.62 28.69 -11.12
CA GLU A 295 -6.82 29.71 -10.06
C GLU A 295 -8.14 29.46 -9.33
N LEU A 296 -8.09 29.53 -8.01
CA LEU A 296 -9.23 29.38 -7.10
C LEU A 296 -9.32 30.58 -6.18
N SER A 297 -10.52 30.88 -5.74
CA SER A 297 -10.71 31.77 -4.61
C SER A 297 -10.75 30.93 -3.32
N SER A 298 -10.12 31.40 -2.25
CA SER A 298 -10.08 30.70 -0.96
C SER A 298 -11.46 30.40 -0.38
N GLN A 299 -12.50 31.14 -0.79
CA GLN A 299 -13.87 30.91 -0.37
C GLN A 299 -14.60 29.83 -1.15
N ASP A 300 -14.01 29.37 -2.25
CA ASP A 300 -14.64 28.43 -3.18
C ASP A 300 -14.28 26.97 -2.87
N LEU A 301 -13.20 26.73 -2.14
CA LEU A 301 -12.77 25.38 -1.80
C LEU A 301 -13.66 24.78 -0.70
N ILE A 302 -14.38 23.69 -1.02
CA ILE A 302 -15.27 22.99 -0.10
C ILE A 302 -14.61 21.71 0.43
N ALA A 303 -14.08 20.88 -0.47
CA ALA A 303 -13.49 19.59 -0.12
C ALA A 303 -12.47 19.16 -1.16
N THR A 304 -11.56 18.30 -0.75
CA THR A 304 -10.57 17.68 -1.62
C THR A 304 -10.46 16.20 -1.32
N ALA A 305 -10.17 15.41 -2.33
CA ALA A 305 -9.79 14.03 -2.19
C ALA A 305 -8.68 13.72 -3.19
N SER A 306 -7.70 12.92 -2.79
CA SER A 306 -6.64 12.48 -3.68
C SER A 306 -6.43 10.98 -3.56
N GLN A 307 -6.20 10.31 -4.69
CA GLN A 307 -5.83 8.92 -4.73
C GLN A 307 -4.84 8.68 -5.87
N GLY A 308 -3.65 8.22 -5.53
CA GLY A 308 -2.56 8.04 -6.48
C GLY A 308 -2.21 9.36 -7.20
N SER A 309 -2.39 9.41 -8.51
CA SER A 309 -2.13 10.60 -9.34
C SER A 309 -3.37 11.44 -9.65
N THR A 310 -4.52 11.08 -9.09
CA THR A 310 -5.80 11.76 -9.32
C THR A 310 -6.15 12.62 -8.10
N MET A 311 -6.54 13.86 -8.34
CA MET A 311 -7.08 14.76 -7.34
C MET A 311 -8.46 15.24 -7.77
N ALA A 312 -9.42 15.15 -6.88
CA ALA A 312 -10.74 15.74 -7.01
C ALA A 312 -10.85 16.96 -6.09
N VAL A 313 -11.34 18.06 -6.61
CA VAL A 313 -11.53 19.32 -5.88
C VAL A 313 -12.98 19.73 -6.01
N ALA A 314 -13.66 19.87 -4.89
CA ALA A 314 -15.02 20.40 -4.84
C ALA A 314 -14.96 21.88 -4.53
N VAL A 315 -15.53 22.68 -5.43
CA VAL A 315 -15.60 24.13 -5.30
C VAL A 315 -17.05 24.60 -5.25
N ARG A 316 -17.30 25.69 -4.52
CA ARG A 316 -18.62 26.31 -4.49
C ARG A 316 -18.85 27.04 -5.81
N SER A 317 -19.92 26.72 -6.49
CA SER A 317 -20.35 27.47 -7.68
C SER A 317 -21.28 28.57 -7.24
N TYR A 318 -20.94 29.85 -7.55
CA TYR A 318 -21.79 31.01 -7.42
C TYR A 318 -22.62 31.27 -8.68
N LEU A 319 -22.84 30.22 -9.50
CA LEU A 319 -23.84 30.37 -10.53
C LEU A 319 -25.18 30.61 -9.86
N ASN A 320 -25.48 31.90 -9.72
CA ASN A 320 -26.83 32.35 -9.40
C ASN A 320 -27.80 31.65 -10.33
N ASP A 321 -28.70 30.89 -9.78
CA ASP A 321 -30.02 30.67 -10.37
C ASP A 321 -30.72 32.00 -10.51
N ALA A 322 -30.29 32.79 -11.48
CA ALA A 322 -31.08 33.82 -12.06
C ALA A 322 -32.06 33.13 -13.03
N ARG A 323 -33.07 32.46 -12.47
CA ARG A 323 -34.41 32.33 -13.05
C ARG A 323 -35.36 31.73 -12.04
#